data_0a56c04fabfac67df9f799df80ff10f4
#
_entry.id   0a56c04fabfac67df9f799df80ff10f4
#
_cell.length_a   1.000
_cell.length_b   1.000
_cell.length_c   1.000
_cell.angle_alpha   90.00
_cell.angle_beta   90.00
_cell.angle_gamma   90.00
#
_symmetry.space_group_name_H-M   'P 1'
#
loop_
_entity.id
_entity.type
_entity.pdbx_description
1 polymer ?
#
loop_
_entity_poly.entity_id
_entity_poly.type
_entity_poly.pdbx_seq_one_letter_code
_entity_poly.pdbx_strand_id
1 'polypeptide(L)'
;MLARELAAAGHDVTVVDTSRVSFDRLGSHFPGRMVLGNGIDQHVLEEAGAPGADWFVSVTNGDNRNIMSAQIAKEIFKIPRVMTRIYDPIREAVYREMGLYTYCPTLVGAAIARTYFEQGPEAADRARAELTGSMVASLG
;
A
#
# COMPACT_ATOMS: atom_id res chain seq x y z
N MET A 1 5.03 4.23 7.07
CA MET A 1 5.69 5.10 6.08
C MET A 1 4.62 5.78 5.22
N LEU A 2 4.00 5.15 4.24
CA LEU A 2 3.02 5.76 3.32
C LEU A 2 1.92 6.60 4.02
N ALA A 3 1.27 6.06 5.04
CA ALA A 3 0.20 6.77 5.76
C ALA A 3 0.67 8.10 6.40
N ARG A 4 1.88 8.11 6.95
CA ARG A 4 2.48 9.33 7.54
C ARG A 4 2.78 10.38 6.47
N GLU A 5 3.30 9.96 5.34
CA GLU A 5 3.62 10.86 4.22
C GLU A 5 2.37 11.49 3.62
N LEU A 6 1.32 10.69 3.41
CA LEU A 6 0.05 11.18 2.92
C LEU A 6 -0.60 12.16 3.91
N ALA A 7 -0.57 11.83 5.20
CA ALA A 7 -1.09 12.73 6.23
C ALA A 7 -0.28 14.04 6.31
N ALA A 8 1.05 13.97 6.20
CA ALA A 8 1.92 15.14 6.14
C ALA A 8 1.68 16.00 4.88
N ALA A 9 1.24 15.40 3.79
CA ALA A 9 0.84 16.09 2.57
C ALA A 9 -0.58 16.69 2.64
N GLY A 10 -1.25 16.59 3.80
CA GLY A 10 -2.57 17.20 4.03
C GLY A 10 -3.76 16.33 3.65
N HIS A 11 -3.55 15.03 3.37
CA HIS A 11 -4.65 14.10 3.14
C HIS A 11 -5.28 13.64 4.45
N ASP A 12 -6.60 13.41 4.43
CA ASP A 12 -7.31 12.73 5.51
C ASP A 12 -7.07 11.22 5.39
N VAL A 13 -6.35 10.64 6.35
CA VAL A 13 -5.87 9.26 6.29
C VAL A 13 -6.46 8.43 7.42
N THR A 14 -7.16 7.36 7.06
CA THR A 14 -7.56 6.31 8.03
C THR A 14 -6.72 5.06 7.82
N VAL A 15 -6.16 4.53 8.91
CA VAL A 15 -5.40 3.27 8.91
C VAL A 15 -6.18 2.20 9.64
N VAL A 16 -6.39 1.06 8.98
CA VAL A 16 -7.03 -0.13 9.57
C VAL A 16 -5.97 -1.20 9.77
N ASP A 17 -5.86 -1.73 10.97
CA ASP A 17 -4.96 -2.86 11.30
C ASP A 17 -5.58 -3.72 12.40
N THR A 18 -5.28 -5.01 12.40
CA THR A 18 -5.71 -5.96 13.43
C THR A 18 -4.88 -5.87 14.72
N SER A 19 -3.75 -5.17 14.68
CA SER A 19 -2.80 -5.04 15.79
C SER A 19 -2.64 -3.60 16.26
N ARG A 20 -2.91 -3.37 17.54
CA ARG A 20 -2.63 -2.05 18.17
C ARG A 20 -1.16 -1.64 18.07
N VAL A 21 -0.25 -2.62 18.18
CA VAL A 21 1.20 -2.39 18.08
C VAL A 21 1.60 -1.83 16.70
N SER A 22 0.83 -2.13 15.64
CA SER A 22 1.07 -1.55 14.32
C SER A 22 0.87 -0.03 14.30
N PHE A 23 -0.01 0.49 15.14
CA PHE A 23 -0.28 1.92 15.25
C PHE A 23 0.86 2.69 15.96
N ASP A 24 1.63 2.04 16.83
CA ASP A 24 2.79 2.67 17.49
C ASP A 24 3.83 3.14 16.46
N ARG A 25 3.89 2.46 15.31
CA ARG A 25 4.78 2.82 14.19
C ARG A 25 4.35 4.09 13.46
N LEU A 26 3.12 4.54 13.63
CA LEU A 26 2.63 5.80 13.08
C LEU A 26 3.14 7.00 13.89
N GLY A 27 3.53 6.77 15.15
CA GLY A 27 4.00 7.79 16.07
C GLY A 27 2.85 8.53 16.77
N SER A 28 3.17 9.15 17.90
CA SER A 28 2.19 9.83 18.76
C SER A 28 1.52 11.06 18.14
N HIS A 29 2.10 11.59 17.08
CA HIS A 29 1.61 12.79 16.38
C HIS A 29 0.96 12.48 15.04
N PHE A 30 0.62 11.20 14.76
CA PHE A 30 -0.09 10.87 13.53
C PHE A 30 -1.47 11.52 13.54
N PRO A 31 -1.76 12.45 12.61
CA PRO A 31 -2.99 13.23 12.64
C PRO A 31 -4.20 12.47 12.09
N GLY A 32 -3.96 11.31 11.45
CA GLY A 32 -5.02 10.50 10.84
C GLY A 32 -5.77 9.63 11.84
N ARG A 33 -6.79 8.96 11.36
CA ARG A 33 -7.63 8.05 12.14
C ARG A 33 -7.04 6.64 12.17
N MET A 34 -7.16 5.97 13.30
CA MET A 34 -6.74 4.57 13.48
C MET A 34 -7.94 3.73 13.89
N VAL A 35 -8.22 2.67 13.13
CA VAL A 35 -9.33 1.75 13.36
C VAL A 35 -8.78 0.34 13.58
N LEU A 36 -9.01 -0.20 14.77
CA LEU A 36 -8.62 -1.57 15.09
C LEU A 36 -9.64 -2.55 14.52
N GLY A 37 -9.21 -3.35 13.55
CA GLY A 37 -10.11 -4.32 12.94
C GLY A 37 -9.50 -5.00 11.73
N ASN A 38 -10.28 -5.92 11.13
CA ASN A 38 -9.84 -6.67 9.96
C ASN A 38 -10.30 -5.96 8.68
N GLY A 39 -9.35 -5.60 7.81
CA GLY A 39 -9.61 -4.90 6.55
C GLY A 39 -10.39 -5.71 5.48
N ILE A 40 -10.80 -6.94 5.76
CA ILE A 40 -11.76 -7.72 4.95
C ILE A 40 -13.17 -7.75 5.56
N ASP A 41 -13.38 -7.11 6.71
CA ASP A 41 -14.67 -6.96 7.33
C ASP A 41 -15.33 -5.67 6.84
N GLN A 42 -16.50 -5.79 6.21
CA GLN A 42 -17.21 -4.65 5.64
C GLN A 42 -17.63 -3.64 6.72
N HIS A 43 -18.05 -4.09 7.90
CA HIS A 43 -18.42 -3.19 8.99
C HIS A 43 -17.23 -2.39 9.50
N VAL A 44 -16.07 -3.02 9.63
CA VAL A 44 -14.82 -2.33 9.99
C VAL A 44 -14.45 -1.28 8.95
N LEU A 45 -14.58 -1.61 7.67
CA LEU A 45 -14.30 -0.67 6.58
C LEU A 45 -15.34 0.47 6.52
N GLU A 46 -16.61 0.20 6.81
CA GLU A 46 -17.65 1.24 6.94
C GLU A 46 -17.34 2.20 8.09
N GLU A 47 -17.02 1.66 9.28
CA GLU A 47 -16.58 2.46 10.41
C GLU A 47 -15.32 3.29 10.09
N ALA A 48 -14.42 2.75 9.28
CA ALA A 48 -13.22 3.45 8.83
C ALA A 48 -13.51 4.56 7.80
N GLY A 49 -14.74 4.67 7.30
CA GLY A 49 -15.13 5.68 6.31
C GLY A 49 -14.88 5.27 4.86
N ALA A 50 -14.70 3.97 4.58
CA ALA A 50 -14.47 3.48 3.22
C ALA A 50 -15.52 3.92 2.19
N PRO A 51 -16.84 3.96 2.50
CA PRO A 51 -17.84 4.38 1.52
C PRO A 51 -17.69 5.79 0.96
N GLY A 52 -16.92 6.65 1.60
CA GLY A 52 -16.67 8.03 1.17
C GLY A 52 -15.22 8.30 0.77
N ALA A 53 -14.39 7.27 0.70
CA ALA A 53 -12.97 7.43 0.41
C ALA A 53 -12.72 7.64 -1.10
N ASP A 54 -11.78 8.52 -1.43
CA ASP A 54 -11.29 8.71 -2.78
C ASP A 54 -10.30 7.64 -3.20
N TRP A 55 -9.57 7.09 -2.22
CA TRP A 55 -8.49 6.13 -2.42
C TRP A 55 -8.55 5.03 -1.38
N PHE A 56 -8.18 3.82 -1.81
CA PHE A 56 -8.00 2.68 -0.93
C PHE A 56 -6.70 1.95 -1.26
N VAL A 57 -5.92 1.61 -0.24
CA VAL A 57 -4.65 0.89 -0.42
C VAL A 57 -4.56 -0.28 0.54
N SER A 58 -4.42 -1.50 0.03
CA SER A 58 -4.23 -2.69 0.84
C SER A 58 -2.79 -3.20 0.75
N VAL A 59 -2.11 -3.23 1.91
CA VAL A 59 -0.67 -3.50 2.03
C VAL A 59 -0.33 -4.43 3.21
N THR A 60 -1.24 -5.32 3.57
CA THR A 60 -0.98 -6.32 4.62
C THR A 60 0.04 -7.37 4.15
N ASN A 61 0.57 -8.18 5.05
CA ASN A 61 1.52 -9.23 4.73
C ASN A 61 0.92 -10.48 4.06
N GLY A 62 -0.34 -10.42 3.60
CA GLY A 62 -1.02 -11.57 2.99
C GLY A 62 -1.75 -11.19 1.70
N ASP A 63 -1.37 -11.80 0.57
CA ASP A 63 -1.95 -11.54 -0.74
C ASP A 63 -3.46 -11.74 -0.77
N ASN A 64 -3.97 -12.82 -0.17
CA ASN A 64 -5.41 -13.10 -0.13
C ASN A 64 -6.20 -11.99 0.58
N ARG A 65 -5.68 -11.49 1.71
CA ARG A 65 -6.32 -10.38 2.44
C ARG A 65 -6.26 -9.09 1.63
N ASN A 66 -5.13 -8.81 1.00
CA ASN A 66 -4.96 -7.62 0.19
C ASN A 66 -5.91 -7.62 -1.01
N ILE A 67 -6.01 -8.74 -1.72
CA ILE A 67 -6.92 -8.92 -2.85
C ILE A 67 -8.38 -8.79 -2.40
N MET A 68 -8.77 -9.48 -1.34
CA MET A 68 -10.14 -9.47 -0.85
C MET A 68 -10.57 -8.07 -0.41
N SER A 69 -9.76 -7.38 0.38
CA SER A 69 -10.07 -6.01 0.79
C SER A 69 -10.13 -5.03 -0.38
N ALA A 70 -9.25 -5.19 -1.38
CA ALA A 70 -9.30 -4.37 -2.59
C ALA A 70 -10.56 -4.63 -3.42
N GLN A 71 -11.02 -5.88 -3.53
CA GLN A 71 -12.27 -6.22 -4.20
C GLN A 71 -13.48 -5.63 -3.46
N ILE A 72 -13.52 -5.72 -2.13
CA ILE A 72 -14.56 -5.08 -1.32
C ILE A 72 -14.59 -3.57 -1.55
N ALA A 73 -13.43 -2.92 -1.49
CA ALA A 73 -13.30 -1.49 -1.72
C ALA A 73 -13.79 -1.07 -3.11
N LYS A 74 -13.41 -1.83 -4.13
CA LYS A 74 -13.75 -1.54 -5.53
C LYS A 74 -15.19 -1.89 -5.86
N GLU A 75 -15.63 -3.11 -5.52
CA GLU A 75 -16.89 -3.65 -6.02
C GLU A 75 -18.09 -3.33 -5.10
N ILE A 76 -17.87 -3.22 -3.80
CA ILE A 76 -18.93 -2.93 -2.84
C ILE A 76 -19.00 -1.42 -2.56
N PHE A 77 -17.89 -0.83 -2.12
CA PHE A 77 -17.86 0.61 -1.77
C PHE A 77 -17.66 1.53 -2.97
N LYS A 78 -17.35 0.98 -4.16
CA LYS A 78 -17.16 1.75 -5.41
C LYS A 78 -16.11 2.84 -5.31
N ILE A 79 -15.07 2.61 -4.50
CA ILE A 79 -13.98 3.56 -4.36
C ILE A 79 -13.26 3.72 -5.70
N PRO A 80 -13.07 4.94 -6.20
CA PRO A 80 -12.60 5.17 -7.56
C PRO A 80 -11.15 4.76 -7.80
N ARG A 81 -10.30 4.80 -6.77
CA ARG A 81 -8.87 4.47 -6.87
C ARG A 81 -8.50 3.44 -5.82
N VAL A 82 -8.32 2.21 -6.25
CA VAL A 82 -7.96 1.07 -5.38
C VAL A 82 -6.62 0.51 -5.82
N MET A 83 -5.65 0.45 -4.91
CA MET A 83 -4.35 -0.17 -5.11
C MET A 83 -4.16 -1.34 -4.14
N THR A 84 -3.56 -2.42 -4.60
CA THR A 84 -3.26 -3.58 -3.75
C THR A 84 -1.86 -4.12 -3.95
N ARG A 85 -1.22 -4.52 -2.85
CA ARG A 85 0.07 -5.21 -2.87
C ARG A 85 -0.15 -6.70 -3.04
N ILE A 86 0.56 -7.31 -4.00
CA ILE A 86 0.61 -8.75 -4.21
C ILE A 86 2.09 -9.16 -4.33
N TYR A 87 2.54 -10.06 -3.45
CA TYR A 87 3.93 -10.51 -3.43
C TYR A 87 4.24 -11.55 -4.52
N ASP A 88 3.27 -12.39 -4.84
CA ASP A 88 3.41 -13.43 -5.87
C ASP A 88 3.26 -12.81 -7.27
N PRO A 89 4.32 -12.83 -8.12
CA PRO A 89 4.28 -12.23 -9.46
C PRO A 89 3.23 -12.83 -10.39
N ILE A 90 2.98 -14.14 -10.28
CA ILE A 90 2.00 -14.83 -11.12
C ILE A 90 0.59 -14.37 -10.76
N ARG A 91 0.30 -14.32 -9.47
CA ARG A 91 -0.99 -13.84 -8.98
C ARG A 91 -1.19 -12.35 -9.29
N GLU A 92 -0.14 -11.55 -9.15
CA GLU A 92 -0.19 -10.13 -9.46
C GLU A 92 -0.61 -9.88 -10.91
N ALA A 93 -0.03 -10.63 -11.87
CA ALA A 93 -0.41 -10.54 -13.28
C ALA A 93 -1.89 -10.88 -13.52
N VAL A 94 -2.38 -11.96 -12.90
CA VAL A 94 -3.79 -12.38 -13.02
C VAL A 94 -4.75 -11.30 -12.49
N TYR A 95 -4.51 -10.76 -11.30
CA TYR A 95 -5.40 -9.76 -10.70
C TYR A 95 -5.31 -8.40 -11.39
N ARG A 96 -4.18 -8.07 -11.99
CA ARG A 96 -4.04 -6.90 -12.86
C ARG A 96 -4.91 -7.03 -14.12
N GLU A 97 -4.90 -8.19 -14.77
CA GLU A 97 -5.80 -8.48 -15.91
C GLU A 97 -7.28 -8.41 -15.52
N MET A 98 -7.61 -8.79 -14.28
CA MET A 98 -8.96 -8.64 -13.72
C MET A 98 -9.32 -7.19 -13.35
N GLY A 99 -8.43 -6.23 -13.64
CA GLY A 99 -8.69 -4.79 -13.48
C GLY A 99 -8.45 -4.23 -12.09
N LEU A 100 -7.67 -4.91 -11.23
CA LEU A 100 -7.14 -4.31 -10.01
C LEU A 100 -5.82 -3.56 -10.32
N TYR A 101 -5.65 -2.38 -9.76
CA TYR A 101 -4.34 -1.75 -9.78
C TYR A 101 -3.44 -2.40 -8.72
N THR A 102 -2.44 -3.12 -9.19
CA THR A 102 -1.57 -3.95 -8.35
C THR A 102 -0.13 -3.48 -8.41
N TYR A 103 0.62 -3.72 -7.34
CA TYR A 103 2.08 -3.65 -7.40
C TYR A 103 2.70 -4.84 -6.66
N CYS A 104 3.82 -5.33 -7.20
CA CYS A 104 4.54 -6.49 -6.68
C CYS A 104 5.95 -6.08 -6.22
N PRO A 105 6.19 -6.02 -4.90
CA PRO A 105 7.53 -5.70 -4.38
C PRO A 105 8.59 -6.70 -4.84
N THR A 106 8.21 -7.95 -5.06
CA THR A 106 9.11 -9.01 -5.56
C THR A 106 9.64 -8.66 -6.94
N LEU A 107 8.78 -8.22 -7.87
CA LEU A 107 9.21 -7.79 -9.20
C LEU A 107 10.08 -6.53 -9.16
N VAL A 108 9.71 -5.57 -8.32
CA VAL A 108 10.50 -4.34 -8.14
C VAL A 108 11.90 -4.66 -7.62
N GLY A 109 11.99 -5.49 -6.58
CA GLY A 109 13.27 -5.92 -6.02
C GLY A 109 14.12 -6.70 -7.03
N ALA A 110 13.51 -7.63 -7.77
CA ALA A 110 14.19 -8.39 -8.81
C ALA A 110 14.72 -7.49 -9.94
N ALA A 111 13.97 -6.47 -10.35
CA ALA A 111 14.41 -5.52 -11.37
C ALA A 111 15.63 -4.72 -10.91
N ILE A 112 15.64 -4.23 -9.68
CA ILE A 112 16.80 -3.53 -9.10
C ILE A 112 18.02 -4.45 -9.03
N ALA A 113 17.84 -5.68 -8.53
CA ALA A 113 18.93 -6.65 -8.44
C ALA A 113 19.52 -6.98 -9.81
N ARG A 114 18.67 -7.19 -10.83
CA ARG A 114 19.12 -7.43 -12.21
C ARG A 114 19.92 -6.24 -12.74
N THR A 115 19.44 -5.02 -12.53
CA THR A 115 20.16 -3.81 -12.95
C THR A 115 21.55 -3.73 -12.29
N TYR A 116 21.66 -4.09 -11.03
CA TYR A 116 22.95 -4.16 -10.33
C TYR A 116 23.92 -5.14 -11.00
N PHE A 117 23.46 -6.35 -11.33
CA PHE A 117 24.31 -7.37 -11.95
C PHE A 117 24.67 -7.06 -13.39
N GLU A 118 23.77 -6.50 -14.18
CA GLU A 118 23.98 -6.22 -15.60
C GLU A 118 24.73 -4.90 -15.84
N GLN A 119 24.51 -3.88 -15.02
CA GLN A 119 24.93 -2.50 -15.27
C GLN A 119 25.75 -1.86 -14.14
N GLY A 120 25.88 -2.55 -13.01
CA GLY A 120 26.66 -2.11 -11.85
C GLY A 120 25.87 -1.28 -10.82
N PRO A 121 26.53 -0.96 -9.68
CA PRO A 121 25.89 -0.34 -8.52
C PRO A 121 25.30 1.04 -8.80
N GLU A 122 25.98 1.87 -9.59
CA GLU A 122 25.49 3.23 -9.89
C GLU A 122 24.17 3.23 -10.67
N ALA A 123 23.99 2.29 -11.60
CA ALA A 123 22.75 2.14 -12.34
C ALA A 123 21.61 1.65 -11.44
N ALA A 124 21.89 0.70 -10.53
CA ALA A 124 20.93 0.22 -9.56
C ALA A 124 20.50 1.31 -8.57
N ASP A 125 21.45 2.16 -8.14
CA ASP A 125 21.14 3.29 -7.25
C ASP A 125 20.28 4.35 -7.94
N ARG A 126 20.52 4.62 -9.24
CA ARG A 126 19.65 5.50 -10.03
C ARG A 126 18.23 4.93 -10.15
N ALA A 127 18.10 3.65 -10.51
CA ALA A 127 16.80 2.98 -10.61
C ALA A 127 16.03 3.00 -9.28
N ARG A 128 16.75 2.79 -8.16
CA ARG A 128 16.16 2.89 -6.82
C ARG A 128 15.71 4.32 -6.50
N ALA A 129 16.52 5.32 -6.81
CA ALA A 129 16.19 6.72 -6.57
C ALA A 129 14.97 7.18 -7.37
N GLU A 130 14.84 6.75 -8.62
CA GLU A 130 13.65 7.02 -9.44
C GLU A 130 12.37 6.46 -8.82
N LEU A 131 12.41 5.25 -8.23
CA LEU A 131 11.28 4.62 -7.58
C LEU A 131 10.94 5.24 -6.22
N THR A 132 11.94 5.71 -5.48
CA THR A 132 11.75 6.23 -4.12
C THR A 132 11.63 7.75 -4.07
N GLY A 133 12.02 8.45 -5.14
CA GLY A 133 11.95 9.91 -5.23
C GLY A 133 12.55 10.60 -4.01
N SER A 134 11.92 11.65 -3.54
CA SER A 134 12.31 12.38 -2.33
C SER A 134 11.94 11.68 -1.01
N MET A 135 11.35 10.48 -1.05
CA MET A 135 10.92 9.74 0.14
C MET A 135 12.05 9.52 1.17
N VAL A 136 13.27 9.30 0.68
CA VAL A 136 14.43 9.06 1.56
C VAL A 136 14.90 10.35 2.24
N ALA A 137 14.72 11.49 1.60
CA ALA A 137 15.12 12.80 2.15
C ALA A 137 14.24 13.23 3.35
N SER A 138 13.03 12.67 3.49
CA SER A 138 12.11 12.96 4.59
C SER A 138 12.29 12.05 5.83
N LEU A 139 13.21 11.09 5.78
CA LEU A 139 13.48 10.14 6.87
C LEU A 139 14.66 10.54 7.78
N GLY A 140 15.31 11.68 7.49
CA GLY A 140 16.45 12.23 8.25
C GLY A 140 16.04 13.23 9.31
#